data_214ada49be5f34d535efee4b4474934e
#
_entry.id   214ada49be5f34d535efee4b4474934e
#
_cell.length_a   1.000
_cell.length_b   1.000
_cell.length_c   1.000
_cell.angle_alpha   90.00
_cell.angle_beta   90.00
_cell.angle_gamma   90.00
#
_symmetry.space_group_name_H-M   'P 1'
#
loop_
_entity.id
_entity.type
_entity.pdbx_description
1 polymer ?
#
loop_
_entity_poly.entity_id
_entity_poly.type
_entity_poly.pdbx_seq_one_letter_code
_entity_poly.pdbx_strand_id
1 'polypeptide(L)'
;MIKLENINKTYDNGSPLHVLKGIDLTVEKGELVSIMGASGSGKSTLLNILGILDDYDSGSYYLAGRLIKDLSETQAAAARNNMIGYIFQSFNLINYKNAVENVALPLYYQGVSRRKRNALALEYLDMLGLKEWAEHMPNEMSGGQKQRVAIARALINKPQIILADEPTGALDSVTSQEVMNLLRSVNVDIGMTIICVTHEQSIADQTDKIIRLTDGVISSITETGLATR
;
A
#
# COMPACT_ATOMS: atom_id res chain seq x y z
N MET A 1 13.75 5.79 -2.65
CA MET A 1 12.54 6.09 -1.82
C MET A 1 12.50 5.24 -0.56
N ILE A 2 12.59 3.93 -0.67
CA ILE A 2 12.69 2.98 0.45
C ILE A 2 14.08 2.37 0.44
N LYS A 3 14.70 2.21 1.61
CA LYS A 3 15.94 1.46 1.78
C LYS A 3 15.83 0.62 3.05
N LEU A 4 15.97 -0.68 2.89
CA LEU A 4 16.10 -1.65 3.98
C LEU A 4 17.52 -2.18 3.97
N GLU A 5 18.15 -2.23 5.13
CA GLU A 5 19.52 -2.74 5.33
C GLU A 5 19.48 -3.80 6.43
N ASN A 6 19.70 -5.04 6.05
CA ASN A 6 19.79 -6.20 6.94
C ASN A 6 18.60 -6.30 7.93
N ILE A 7 17.36 -6.14 7.45
CA ILE A 7 16.17 -6.20 8.28
C ILE A 7 15.90 -7.64 8.73
N ASN A 8 15.81 -7.82 10.05
CA ASN A 8 15.46 -9.09 10.68
C ASN A 8 14.19 -8.94 11.53
N LYS A 9 13.34 -9.97 11.52
CA LYS A 9 12.13 -10.04 12.34
C LYS A 9 11.88 -11.46 12.82
N THR A 10 11.73 -11.60 14.13
CA THR A 10 11.38 -12.83 14.81
C THR A 10 10.11 -12.61 15.63
N TYR A 11 9.15 -13.52 15.56
CA TYR A 11 8.02 -13.55 16.47
C TYR A 11 8.27 -14.64 17.52
N ASP A 12 8.00 -14.32 18.78
CA ASP A 12 8.10 -15.28 19.89
C ASP A 12 6.73 -15.49 20.54
N ASN A 13 6.05 -16.55 20.13
CA ASN A 13 4.79 -16.99 20.71
C ASN A 13 4.99 -18.33 21.44
N GLY A 14 6.11 -18.47 22.18
CA GLY A 14 6.49 -19.69 22.89
C GLY A 14 7.46 -20.59 22.09
N SER A 15 7.62 -20.36 20.79
CA SER A 15 8.69 -20.89 19.95
C SER A 15 9.13 -19.81 18.98
N PRO A 16 10.38 -19.35 19.03
CA PRO A 16 10.88 -18.28 18.17
C PRO A 16 10.78 -18.66 16.70
N LEU A 17 10.09 -17.82 15.91
CA LEU A 17 9.96 -17.96 14.47
C LEU A 17 10.65 -16.80 13.79
N HIS A 18 11.84 -17.02 13.21
CA HIS A 18 12.59 -16.02 12.44
C HIS A 18 11.96 -15.89 11.04
N VAL A 19 11.14 -14.86 10.85
CA VAL A 19 10.31 -14.66 9.66
C VAL A 19 11.03 -13.88 8.57
N LEU A 20 11.77 -12.81 8.92
CA LEU A 20 12.61 -12.07 7.96
C LEU A 20 14.07 -12.20 8.38
N LYS A 21 14.91 -12.54 7.42
CA LYS A 21 16.29 -12.99 7.65
C LYS A 21 17.27 -12.17 6.82
N GLY A 22 17.56 -10.95 7.31
CA GLY A 22 18.53 -10.06 6.68
C GLY A 22 18.04 -9.53 5.33
N ILE A 23 16.88 -8.87 5.32
CA ILE A 23 16.32 -8.29 4.08
C ILE A 23 17.07 -7.02 3.72
N ASP A 24 17.69 -7.02 2.54
CA ASP A 24 18.24 -5.85 1.86
C ASP A 24 17.37 -5.51 0.66
N LEU A 25 16.82 -4.30 0.61
CA LEU A 25 15.91 -3.88 -0.45
C LEU A 25 16.02 -2.38 -0.70
N THR A 26 16.11 -1.99 -1.96
CA THR A 26 15.98 -0.59 -2.38
C THR A 26 14.84 -0.46 -3.38
N VAL A 27 13.94 0.50 -3.13
CA VAL A 27 12.90 0.92 -4.07
C VAL A 27 13.08 2.41 -4.34
N GLU A 28 13.25 2.74 -5.61
CA GLU A 28 13.45 4.13 -6.02
C GLU A 28 12.13 4.91 -6.08
N LYS A 29 12.23 6.23 -6.13
CA LYS A 29 11.03 7.08 -6.25
C LYS A 29 10.37 6.88 -7.62
N GLY A 30 9.06 6.68 -7.62
CA GLY A 30 8.26 6.48 -8.82
C GLY A 30 8.28 5.06 -9.37
N GLU A 31 8.91 4.09 -8.70
CA GLU A 31 8.81 2.68 -9.10
C GLU A 31 7.45 2.09 -8.68
N LEU A 32 6.89 1.26 -9.56
CA LEU A 32 5.81 0.33 -9.26
C LEU A 32 6.42 -1.07 -9.11
N VAL A 33 6.45 -1.59 -7.89
CA VAL A 33 7.17 -2.82 -7.54
C VAL A 33 6.20 -3.86 -7.01
N SER A 34 6.39 -5.13 -7.39
CA SER A 34 5.67 -6.25 -6.80
C SER A 34 6.55 -7.05 -5.85
N ILE A 35 5.97 -7.53 -4.73
CA ILE A 35 6.55 -8.50 -3.82
C ILE A 35 5.76 -9.79 -3.94
N MET A 36 6.40 -10.85 -4.40
CA MET A 36 5.82 -12.17 -4.58
C MET A 36 6.45 -13.22 -3.65
N GLY A 37 5.74 -14.30 -3.43
CA GLY A 37 6.23 -15.46 -2.67
C GLY A 37 5.08 -16.37 -2.23
N ALA A 38 5.40 -17.57 -1.81
CA ALA A 38 4.43 -18.52 -1.27
C ALA A 38 3.78 -18.02 0.04
N SER A 39 2.66 -18.60 0.44
CA SER A 39 2.10 -18.35 1.77
C SER A 39 3.15 -18.65 2.84
N GLY A 40 3.25 -17.80 3.86
CA GLY A 40 4.25 -17.95 4.93
C GLY A 40 5.67 -17.50 4.58
N SER A 41 5.95 -17.01 3.37
CA SER A 41 7.31 -16.56 3.00
C SER A 41 7.77 -15.26 3.68
N GLY A 42 6.88 -14.55 4.41
CA GLY A 42 7.19 -13.31 5.11
C GLY A 42 6.66 -12.03 4.45
N LYS A 43 5.91 -12.12 3.33
CA LYS A 43 5.39 -10.95 2.59
C LYS A 43 4.58 -9.97 3.46
N SER A 44 3.61 -10.49 4.20
CA SER A 44 2.76 -9.64 5.07
C SER A 44 3.57 -9.01 6.21
N THR A 45 4.54 -9.75 6.76
CA THR A 45 5.47 -9.20 7.76
C THR A 45 6.30 -8.06 7.17
N LEU A 46 6.87 -8.27 5.98
CA LEU A 46 7.63 -7.23 5.28
C LEU A 46 6.74 -6.02 4.98
N LEU A 47 5.51 -6.23 4.49
CA LEU A 47 4.56 -5.16 4.22
C LEU A 47 4.18 -4.40 5.49
N ASN A 48 3.99 -5.08 6.62
CA ASN A 48 3.69 -4.46 7.91
C ASN A 48 4.85 -3.57 8.41
N ILE A 49 6.09 -4.03 8.25
CA ILE A 49 7.28 -3.23 8.58
C ILE A 49 7.38 -2.00 7.66
N LEU A 50 7.24 -2.20 6.35
CA LEU A 50 7.22 -1.08 5.38
C LEU A 50 6.12 -0.07 5.71
N GLY A 51 4.99 -0.57 6.21
CA GLY A 51 3.84 0.20 6.61
C GLY A 51 3.90 0.82 8.00
N ILE A 52 4.97 0.60 8.74
CA ILE A 52 5.11 1.06 10.13
C ILE A 52 3.95 0.52 11.01
N LEU A 53 3.44 -0.67 10.69
CA LEU A 53 2.42 -1.39 11.46
C LEU A 53 3.04 -2.39 12.43
N ASP A 54 4.30 -2.76 12.20
CA ASP A 54 5.08 -3.64 13.05
C ASP A 54 6.53 -3.15 13.08
N ASP A 55 7.24 -3.46 14.16
CA ASP A 55 8.65 -3.16 14.33
C ASP A 55 9.53 -4.29 13.79
N TYR A 56 10.82 -4.02 13.61
CA TYR A 56 11.84 -5.00 13.26
C TYR A 56 12.89 -5.12 14.36
N ASP A 57 13.51 -6.30 14.48
CA ASP A 57 14.43 -6.60 15.60
C ASP A 57 15.80 -5.95 15.38
N SER A 58 16.31 -6.00 14.15
CA SER A 58 17.61 -5.43 13.78
C SER A 58 17.65 -5.00 12.33
N GLY A 59 18.64 -4.18 12.00
CA GLY A 59 18.80 -3.55 10.71
C GLY A 59 18.42 -2.08 10.71
N SER A 60 18.18 -1.51 9.51
CA SER A 60 17.78 -0.11 9.33
C SER A 60 16.77 0.02 8.21
N TYR A 61 15.65 0.72 8.49
CA TYR A 61 14.64 1.07 7.50
C TYR A 61 14.59 2.58 7.29
N TYR A 62 14.79 3.01 6.06
CA TYR A 62 14.67 4.41 5.66
C TYR A 62 13.48 4.58 4.69
N LEU A 63 12.59 5.53 4.99
CA LEU A 63 11.50 5.96 4.14
C LEU A 63 11.67 7.44 3.78
N ALA A 64 11.80 7.74 2.50
CA ALA A 64 12.08 9.09 1.99
C ALA A 64 13.27 9.76 2.71
N GLY A 65 14.35 8.99 2.97
CA GLY A 65 15.56 9.44 3.67
C GLY A 65 15.43 9.54 5.20
N ARG A 66 14.26 9.31 5.78
CA ARG A 66 14.05 9.32 7.22
C ARG A 66 14.21 7.91 7.79
N LEU A 67 15.04 7.75 8.82
CA LEU A 67 15.15 6.50 9.58
C LEU A 67 13.84 6.24 10.35
N ILE A 68 13.26 5.07 10.12
CA ILE A 68 12.07 4.57 10.80
C ILE A 68 12.52 3.53 11.82
N LYS A 69 12.73 3.96 13.03
CA LYS A 69 13.19 3.10 14.13
C LYS A 69 12.77 3.69 15.47
N ASP A 70 12.44 2.83 16.42
CA ASP A 70 12.12 3.18 17.82
C ASP A 70 11.08 4.30 17.94
N LEU A 71 10.06 4.29 17.06
CA LEU A 71 9.00 5.29 17.06
C LEU A 71 8.01 4.98 18.20
N SER A 72 7.62 6.01 18.96
CA SER A 72 6.44 5.87 19.82
C SER A 72 5.18 5.64 18.97
N GLU A 73 4.13 5.05 19.55
CA GLU A 73 2.84 4.83 18.89
C GLU A 73 2.29 6.09 18.21
N THR A 74 2.39 7.25 18.89
CA THR A 74 1.96 8.53 18.33
C THR A 74 2.80 8.94 17.12
N GLN A 75 4.11 8.74 17.17
CA GLN A 75 5.02 9.05 16.06
C GLN A 75 4.80 8.09 14.89
N ALA A 76 4.61 6.81 15.17
CA ALA A 76 4.30 5.79 14.16
C ALA A 76 2.95 6.09 13.48
N ALA A 77 1.90 6.41 14.24
CA ALA A 77 0.59 6.81 13.70
C ALA A 77 0.68 8.07 12.82
N ALA A 78 1.44 9.08 13.26
CA ALA A 78 1.66 10.30 12.48
C ALA A 78 2.46 10.01 11.20
N ALA A 79 3.50 9.16 11.27
CA ALA A 79 4.29 8.77 10.09
C ALA A 79 3.42 7.99 9.08
N ARG A 80 2.64 7.00 9.54
CA ARG A 80 1.68 6.26 8.69
C ARG A 80 0.73 7.22 7.98
N ASN A 81 0.05 8.08 8.74
CA ASN A 81 -0.96 8.97 8.18
C ASN A 81 -0.39 9.97 7.16
N ASN A 82 0.86 10.42 7.33
CA ASN A 82 1.46 11.44 6.47
C ASN A 82 2.26 10.86 5.30
N MET A 83 2.80 9.65 5.43
CA MET A 83 3.79 9.13 4.47
C MET A 83 3.29 7.93 3.68
N ILE A 84 2.25 7.23 4.15
CA ILE A 84 1.85 5.93 3.61
C ILE A 84 0.37 5.92 3.25
N GLY A 85 0.06 5.55 2.01
CA GLY A 85 -1.29 5.17 1.58
C GLY A 85 -1.44 3.65 1.62
N TYR A 86 -2.54 3.14 2.17
CA TYR A 86 -2.82 1.71 2.22
C TYR A 86 -4.00 1.32 1.34
N ILE A 87 -3.81 0.26 0.55
CA ILE A 87 -4.83 -0.41 -0.24
C ILE A 87 -4.85 -1.88 0.20
N PHE A 88 -6.01 -2.38 0.63
CA PHE A 88 -6.17 -3.73 1.17
C PHE A 88 -7.04 -4.60 0.25
N GLN A 89 -6.82 -5.90 0.26
CA GLN A 89 -7.61 -6.89 -0.46
C GLN A 89 -9.12 -6.79 -0.12
N SER A 90 -9.45 -6.62 1.16
CA SER A 90 -10.83 -6.51 1.64
C SER A 90 -11.36 -5.07 1.67
N PHE A 91 -10.72 -4.15 0.92
CA PHE A 91 -11.04 -2.72 0.83
C PHE A 91 -10.93 -1.96 2.17
N ASN A 92 -11.26 -2.58 3.28
CA ASN A 92 -11.28 -2.03 4.64
C ASN A 92 -11.99 -0.66 4.72
N LEU A 93 -13.16 -0.57 4.07
CA LEU A 93 -14.03 0.58 4.18
C LEU A 93 -14.88 0.50 5.45
N ILE A 94 -15.14 1.65 6.04
CA ILE A 94 -16.01 1.76 7.21
C ILE A 94 -17.46 1.69 6.71
N ASN A 95 -18.18 0.61 7.04
CA ASN A 95 -19.49 0.27 6.48
C ASN A 95 -20.61 1.29 6.79
N TYR A 96 -20.50 2.04 7.91
CA TYR A 96 -21.46 3.08 8.31
C TYR A 96 -21.06 4.49 7.86
N LYS A 97 -20.09 4.60 6.95
CA LYS A 97 -19.63 5.84 6.30
C LYS A 97 -19.79 5.70 4.79
N ASN A 98 -20.27 6.77 4.15
CA ASN A 98 -20.34 6.82 2.71
C ASN A 98 -18.96 6.92 2.04
N ALA A 99 -18.89 6.94 0.71
CA ALA A 99 -17.62 6.98 -0.02
C ALA A 99 -16.82 8.25 0.31
N VAL A 100 -17.43 9.44 0.33
CA VAL A 100 -16.77 10.71 0.71
C VAL A 100 -16.17 10.63 2.11
N GLU A 101 -16.92 10.12 3.07
CA GLU A 101 -16.46 10.04 4.45
C GLU A 101 -15.33 9.02 4.63
N ASN A 102 -15.35 7.90 3.87
CA ASN A 102 -14.25 6.94 3.85
C ASN A 102 -12.97 7.55 3.27
N VAL A 103 -13.09 8.25 2.13
CA VAL A 103 -11.94 8.93 1.50
C VAL A 103 -11.41 10.06 2.38
N ALA A 104 -12.28 10.82 3.03
CA ALA A 104 -11.90 11.94 3.90
C ALA A 104 -11.26 11.54 5.24
N LEU A 105 -11.27 10.25 5.59
CA LEU A 105 -10.86 9.76 6.91
C LEU A 105 -9.40 10.11 7.28
N PRO A 106 -8.40 9.97 6.40
CA PRO A 106 -7.03 10.36 6.73
C PRO A 106 -6.89 11.84 7.09
N LEU A 107 -7.61 12.71 6.38
CA LEU A 107 -7.62 14.16 6.66
C LEU A 107 -8.34 14.50 7.97
N TYR A 108 -9.28 13.66 8.42
CA TYR A 108 -9.90 13.80 9.74
C TYR A 108 -8.84 13.67 10.85
N TYR A 109 -7.96 12.67 10.76
CA TYR A 109 -6.86 12.48 11.71
C TYR A 109 -5.80 13.59 11.65
N GLN A 110 -5.72 14.32 10.54
CA GLN A 110 -4.89 15.53 10.42
C GLN A 110 -5.56 16.80 10.96
N GLY A 111 -6.78 16.70 11.53
CA GLY A 111 -7.51 17.85 12.05
C GLY A 111 -8.12 18.77 10.98
N VAL A 112 -8.18 18.33 9.72
CA VAL A 112 -8.79 19.13 8.62
C VAL A 112 -10.30 19.23 8.84
N SER A 113 -10.85 20.44 8.74
CA SER A 113 -12.30 20.69 8.92
C SER A 113 -13.15 19.84 7.96
N ARG A 114 -14.35 19.45 8.39
CA ARG A 114 -15.27 18.59 7.61
C ARG A 114 -15.54 19.15 6.21
N ARG A 115 -15.80 20.45 6.11
CA ARG A 115 -16.05 21.10 4.81
C ARG A 115 -14.88 20.94 3.85
N LYS A 116 -13.65 21.19 4.33
CA LYS A 116 -12.43 21.11 3.50
C LYS A 116 -12.09 19.69 3.12
N ARG A 117 -12.11 18.74 4.08
CA ARG A 117 -11.77 17.35 3.79
C ARG A 117 -12.78 16.66 2.86
N ASN A 118 -14.09 16.96 3.00
CA ASN A 118 -15.11 16.39 2.12
C ASN A 118 -15.01 16.97 0.70
N ALA A 119 -14.69 18.25 0.55
CA ALA A 119 -14.45 18.84 -0.77
C ALA A 119 -13.27 18.16 -1.48
N LEU A 120 -12.15 17.97 -0.77
CA LEU A 120 -11.00 17.24 -1.32
C LEU A 120 -11.34 15.79 -1.64
N ALA A 121 -12.11 15.11 -0.78
CA ALA A 121 -12.53 13.72 -1.03
C ALA A 121 -13.37 13.60 -2.31
N LEU A 122 -14.25 14.57 -2.57
CA LEU A 122 -15.03 14.64 -3.81
C LEU A 122 -14.14 14.81 -5.06
N GLU A 123 -13.08 15.62 -4.96
CA GLU A 123 -12.10 15.79 -6.06
C GLU A 123 -11.40 14.46 -6.38
N TYR A 124 -10.96 13.70 -5.36
CA TYR A 124 -10.34 12.40 -5.57
C TYR A 124 -11.31 11.34 -6.07
N LEU A 125 -12.57 11.35 -5.62
CA LEU A 125 -13.61 10.47 -6.16
C LEU A 125 -13.93 10.81 -7.63
N ASP A 126 -14.01 12.09 -7.98
CA ASP A 126 -14.22 12.54 -9.37
C ASP A 126 -13.08 12.09 -10.28
N MET A 127 -11.82 12.27 -9.84
CA MET A 127 -10.62 11.80 -10.55
C MET A 127 -10.65 10.29 -10.84
N LEU A 128 -11.26 9.49 -9.95
CA LEU A 128 -11.37 8.04 -10.09
C LEU A 128 -12.72 7.58 -10.68
N GLY A 129 -13.53 8.49 -11.24
CA GLY A 129 -14.79 8.18 -11.88
C GLY A 129 -15.91 7.76 -10.92
N LEU A 130 -15.86 8.23 -9.67
CA LEU A 130 -16.81 7.85 -8.62
C LEU A 130 -17.59 9.03 -8.04
N LYS A 131 -17.66 10.17 -8.74
CA LYS A 131 -18.35 11.37 -8.24
C LYS A 131 -19.82 11.11 -7.88
N GLU A 132 -20.52 10.39 -8.75
CA GLU A 132 -21.94 10.04 -8.55
C GLU A 132 -22.17 9.04 -7.41
N TRP A 133 -21.10 8.33 -7.00
CA TRP A 133 -21.12 7.36 -5.91
C TRP A 133 -20.71 7.94 -4.56
N ALA A 134 -20.46 9.25 -4.51
CA ALA A 134 -19.88 9.92 -3.34
C ALA A 134 -20.68 9.71 -2.05
N GLU A 135 -22.00 9.70 -2.13
CA GLU A 135 -22.90 9.53 -0.98
C GLU A 135 -23.33 8.07 -0.74
N HIS A 136 -22.91 7.10 -1.59
CA HIS A 136 -23.25 5.70 -1.42
C HIS A 136 -22.45 5.04 -0.30
N MET A 137 -23.12 4.12 0.38
CA MET A 137 -22.51 3.27 1.41
C MET A 137 -21.76 2.10 0.78
N PRO A 138 -20.73 1.52 1.44
CA PRO A 138 -19.99 0.39 0.89
C PRO A 138 -20.84 -0.80 0.47
N ASN A 139 -21.94 -1.09 1.15
CA ASN A 139 -22.87 -2.18 0.79
C ASN A 139 -23.67 -1.93 -0.50
N GLU A 140 -23.71 -0.70 -0.99
CA GLU A 140 -24.39 -0.29 -2.22
C GLU A 140 -23.43 -0.26 -3.43
N MET A 141 -22.16 -0.60 -3.24
CA MET A 141 -21.09 -0.49 -4.22
C MET A 141 -20.58 -1.85 -4.68
N SER A 142 -20.20 -1.95 -5.96
CA SER A 142 -19.47 -3.11 -6.49
C SER A 142 -18.06 -3.24 -5.88
N GLY A 143 -17.42 -4.41 -6.03
CA GLY A 143 -16.04 -4.64 -5.59
C GLY A 143 -15.06 -3.63 -6.18
N GLY A 144 -15.13 -3.39 -7.49
CA GLY A 144 -14.28 -2.42 -8.18
C GLY A 144 -14.49 -0.98 -7.72
N GLN A 145 -15.75 -0.58 -7.45
CA GLN A 145 -16.05 0.72 -6.88
C GLN A 145 -15.47 0.88 -5.47
N LYS A 146 -15.63 -0.14 -4.61
CA LYS A 146 -15.02 -0.15 -3.26
C LYS A 146 -13.51 -0.01 -3.34
N GLN A 147 -12.87 -0.71 -4.28
CA GLN A 147 -11.41 -0.64 -4.45
C GLN A 147 -10.98 0.75 -4.93
N ARG A 148 -11.70 1.37 -5.85
CA ARG A 148 -11.43 2.76 -6.27
C ARG A 148 -11.61 3.75 -5.11
N VAL A 149 -12.60 3.56 -4.23
CA VAL A 149 -12.74 4.36 -2.98
C VAL A 149 -11.54 4.16 -2.06
N ALA A 150 -11.05 2.90 -1.90
CA ALA A 150 -9.86 2.62 -1.10
C ALA A 150 -8.60 3.27 -1.71
N ILE A 151 -8.46 3.29 -3.04
CA ILE A 151 -7.37 3.98 -3.74
C ILE A 151 -7.48 5.51 -3.52
N ALA A 152 -8.68 6.11 -3.66
CA ALA A 152 -8.88 7.53 -3.37
C ALA A 152 -8.49 7.89 -1.93
N ARG A 153 -8.88 7.04 -0.96
CA ARG A 153 -8.50 7.18 0.45
C ARG A 153 -6.98 7.10 0.64
N ALA A 154 -6.31 6.20 -0.06
CA ALA A 154 -4.86 6.06 0.02
C ALA A 154 -4.12 7.30 -0.53
N LEU A 155 -4.68 7.97 -1.54
CA LEU A 155 -4.07 9.10 -2.23
C LEU A 155 -4.31 10.47 -1.57
N ILE A 156 -5.41 10.64 -0.81
CA ILE A 156 -5.89 11.96 -0.38
C ILE A 156 -4.89 12.75 0.47
N ASN A 157 -4.05 12.04 1.24
CA ASN A 157 -2.98 12.67 2.04
C ASN A 157 -1.71 12.97 1.25
N LYS A 158 -1.69 12.71 -0.08
CA LYS A 158 -0.48 12.83 -0.91
C LYS A 158 0.71 12.11 -0.30
N PRO A 159 0.60 10.80 -0.05
CA PRO A 159 1.62 10.04 0.64
C PRO A 159 2.92 9.98 -0.16
N GLN A 160 4.01 9.53 0.49
CA GLN A 160 5.30 9.27 -0.17
C GLN A 160 5.27 7.95 -0.94
N ILE A 161 4.53 6.96 -0.40
CA ILE A 161 4.39 5.62 -1.00
C ILE A 161 2.96 5.11 -0.84
N ILE A 162 2.56 4.20 -1.73
CA ILE A 162 1.38 3.36 -1.57
C ILE A 162 1.83 1.92 -1.34
N LEU A 163 1.24 1.28 -0.34
CA LEU A 163 1.36 -0.15 -0.06
C LEU A 163 0.03 -0.82 -0.40
N ALA A 164 0.04 -1.73 -1.35
CA ALA A 164 -1.13 -2.46 -1.81
C ALA A 164 -0.98 -3.95 -1.46
N ASP A 165 -1.83 -4.45 -0.59
CA ASP A 165 -1.87 -5.86 -0.18
C ASP A 165 -2.94 -6.59 -0.98
N GLU A 166 -2.53 -7.36 -1.97
CA GLU A 166 -3.41 -8.11 -2.88
C GLU A 166 -4.56 -7.25 -3.44
N PRO A 167 -4.29 -6.10 -4.08
CA PRO A 167 -5.30 -5.10 -4.42
C PRO A 167 -6.37 -5.59 -5.40
N THR A 168 -6.18 -6.74 -6.00
CA THR A 168 -7.08 -7.36 -6.98
C THR A 168 -7.69 -8.68 -6.49
N GLY A 169 -7.23 -9.23 -5.37
CA GLY A 169 -7.53 -10.57 -4.92
C GLY A 169 -9.01 -10.84 -4.55
N ALA A 170 -9.85 -9.80 -4.44
CA ALA A 170 -11.30 -9.91 -4.20
C ALA A 170 -12.15 -9.53 -5.43
N LEU A 171 -11.52 -9.42 -6.62
CA LEU A 171 -12.15 -8.91 -7.84
C LEU A 171 -12.14 -9.96 -8.96
N ASP A 172 -13.05 -9.84 -9.90
CA ASP A 172 -13.00 -10.59 -11.16
C ASP A 172 -11.86 -10.09 -12.05
N SER A 173 -11.50 -10.87 -13.08
CA SER A 173 -10.34 -10.60 -13.95
C SER A 173 -10.44 -9.26 -14.71
N VAL A 174 -11.63 -8.85 -15.12
CA VAL A 174 -11.84 -7.59 -15.86
C VAL A 174 -11.64 -6.41 -14.91
N THR A 175 -12.29 -6.45 -13.76
CA THR A 175 -12.17 -5.43 -12.73
C THR A 175 -10.74 -5.35 -12.15
N SER A 176 -10.06 -6.51 -12.02
CA SER A 176 -8.66 -6.59 -11.62
C SER A 176 -7.75 -5.82 -12.58
N GLN A 177 -7.95 -5.99 -13.90
CA GLN A 177 -7.18 -5.26 -14.91
C GLN A 177 -7.46 -3.76 -14.87
N GLU A 178 -8.71 -3.34 -14.64
CA GLU A 178 -9.05 -1.92 -14.49
C GLU A 178 -8.35 -1.30 -13.27
N VAL A 179 -8.30 -2.01 -12.14
CA VAL A 179 -7.62 -1.55 -10.92
C VAL A 179 -6.10 -1.45 -11.16
N MET A 180 -5.50 -2.43 -11.84
CA MET A 180 -4.06 -2.37 -12.18
C MET A 180 -3.74 -1.22 -13.15
N ASN A 181 -4.57 -1.01 -14.15
CA ASN A 181 -4.44 0.15 -15.05
C ASN A 181 -4.52 1.47 -14.29
N LEU A 182 -5.42 1.55 -13.32
CA LEU A 182 -5.56 2.73 -12.46
C LEU A 182 -4.31 2.94 -11.58
N LEU A 183 -3.79 1.89 -10.94
CA LEU A 183 -2.55 1.97 -10.16
C LEU A 183 -1.37 2.38 -11.03
N ARG A 184 -1.30 1.88 -12.27
CA ARG A 184 -0.27 2.25 -13.24
C ARG A 184 -0.40 3.73 -13.65
N SER A 185 -1.61 4.24 -13.91
CA SER A 185 -1.80 5.67 -14.22
C SER A 185 -1.40 6.56 -13.02
N VAL A 186 -1.78 6.19 -11.80
CA VAL A 186 -1.34 6.89 -10.58
C VAL A 186 0.20 6.87 -10.45
N ASN A 187 0.85 5.76 -10.76
CA ASN A 187 2.30 5.66 -10.74
C ASN A 187 2.94 6.59 -11.80
N VAL A 188 2.47 6.55 -13.05
CA VAL A 188 3.07 7.31 -14.16
C VAL A 188 2.72 8.79 -14.09
N ASP A 189 1.42 9.14 -13.94
CA ASP A 189 0.94 10.51 -14.08
C ASP A 189 1.28 11.38 -12.85
N ILE A 190 1.31 10.75 -11.66
CA ILE A 190 1.58 11.44 -10.39
C ILE A 190 3.02 11.18 -9.90
N GLY A 191 3.73 10.22 -10.49
CA GLY A 191 5.06 9.80 -10.04
C GLY A 191 5.03 9.06 -8.70
N MET A 192 3.91 8.39 -8.38
CA MET A 192 3.70 7.71 -7.12
C MET A 192 4.54 6.42 -7.03
N THR A 193 5.26 6.25 -5.93
CA THR A 193 5.92 4.97 -5.63
C THR A 193 4.91 3.99 -5.07
N ILE A 194 4.78 2.80 -5.66
CA ILE A 194 3.79 1.81 -5.26
C ILE A 194 4.47 0.46 -5.03
N ILE A 195 4.20 -0.17 -3.90
CA ILE A 195 4.57 -1.57 -3.62
C ILE A 195 3.30 -2.39 -3.56
N CYS A 196 3.20 -3.39 -4.43
CA CYS A 196 2.09 -4.32 -4.54
C CYS A 196 2.52 -5.70 -4.05
N VAL A 197 1.91 -6.22 -3.00
CA VAL A 197 2.05 -7.64 -2.63
C VAL A 197 1.02 -8.42 -3.42
N THR A 198 1.47 -9.47 -4.11
CA THR A 198 0.57 -10.35 -4.87
C THR A 198 1.15 -11.75 -4.97
N HIS A 199 0.28 -12.74 -5.13
CA HIS A 199 0.67 -14.10 -5.49
C HIS A 199 0.39 -14.40 -6.97
N GLU A 200 -0.23 -13.47 -7.70
CA GLU A 200 -0.57 -13.61 -9.11
C GLU A 200 0.55 -13.10 -10.01
N GLN A 201 1.11 -13.99 -10.86
CA GLN A 201 2.18 -13.62 -11.79
C GLN A 201 1.70 -12.58 -12.82
N SER A 202 0.46 -12.69 -13.30
CA SER A 202 -0.14 -11.75 -14.25
C SER A 202 -0.22 -10.30 -13.72
N ILE A 203 -0.36 -10.12 -12.41
CA ILE A 203 -0.32 -8.82 -11.74
C ILE A 203 1.11 -8.34 -11.60
N ALA A 204 2.02 -9.23 -11.17
CA ALA A 204 3.43 -8.90 -11.01
C ALA A 204 4.10 -8.49 -12.32
N ASP A 205 3.76 -9.14 -13.42
CA ASP A 205 4.28 -8.84 -14.76
C ASP A 205 3.90 -7.43 -15.26
N GLN A 206 2.93 -6.77 -14.60
CA GLN A 206 2.52 -5.40 -14.90
C GLN A 206 3.27 -4.34 -14.06
N THR A 207 4.22 -4.75 -13.24
CA THR A 207 5.05 -3.86 -12.39
C THR A 207 6.44 -3.69 -13.00
N ASP A 208 7.18 -2.65 -12.58
CA ASP A 208 8.53 -2.37 -13.12
C ASP A 208 9.57 -3.37 -12.62
N LYS A 209 9.34 -3.90 -11.39
CA LYS A 209 10.28 -4.78 -10.70
C LYS A 209 9.52 -5.83 -9.90
N ILE A 210 9.96 -7.08 -9.98
CA ILE A 210 9.41 -8.20 -9.22
C ILE A 210 10.44 -8.65 -8.19
N ILE A 211 10.08 -8.60 -6.91
CA ILE A 211 10.88 -9.07 -5.77
C ILE A 211 10.28 -10.39 -5.31
N ARG A 212 11.06 -11.47 -5.33
CA ARG A 212 10.61 -12.78 -4.84
C ARG A 212 11.15 -13.03 -3.44
N LEU A 213 10.23 -13.28 -2.52
CA LEU A 213 10.51 -13.61 -1.14
C LEU A 213 10.29 -15.13 -0.92
N THR A 214 11.30 -15.81 -0.40
CA THR A 214 11.27 -17.26 -0.10
C THR A 214 11.87 -17.49 1.27
N ASP A 215 11.13 -18.12 2.18
CA ASP A 215 11.57 -18.49 3.52
C ASP A 215 12.23 -17.33 4.32
N GLY A 216 11.72 -16.11 4.12
CA GLY A 216 12.17 -14.92 4.82
C GLY A 216 13.39 -14.23 4.23
N VAL A 217 13.85 -14.62 3.03
CA VAL A 217 14.93 -13.95 2.29
C VAL A 217 14.48 -13.52 0.91
N ILE A 218 15.09 -12.47 0.36
CA ILE A 218 14.89 -12.11 -1.05
C ILE A 218 15.69 -13.09 -1.91
N SER A 219 15.00 -13.94 -2.65
CA SER A 219 15.60 -14.97 -3.51
C SER A 219 15.96 -14.45 -4.90
N SER A 220 15.22 -13.46 -5.41
CA SER A 220 15.53 -12.78 -6.66
C SER A 220 14.86 -11.42 -6.77
N ILE A 221 15.46 -10.55 -7.57
CA ILE A 221 14.89 -9.28 -8.02
C ILE A 221 15.01 -9.26 -9.53
N THR A 222 13.88 -9.08 -10.23
CA THR A 222 13.81 -9.11 -11.70
C THR A 222 13.18 -7.81 -12.20
N GLU A 223 13.81 -7.11 -13.12
CA GLU A 223 13.23 -5.98 -13.83
C GLU A 223 12.40 -6.49 -15.02
N THR A 224 11.18 -5.95 -15.18
CA THR A 224 10.25 -6.39 -16.24
C THR A 224 10.46 -5.65 -17.56
N GLY A 225 11.23 -4.58 -17.56
CA GLY A 225 11.43 -3.72 -18.73
C GLY A 225 10.29 -2.71 -18.97
N LEU A 226 9.29 -2.64 -18.07
CA LEU A 226 8.16 -1.69 -18.15
C LEU A 226 8.47 -0.32 -17.53
N ALA A 227 9.63 -0.15 -16.88
CA ALA A 227 10.03 1.11 -16.27
C ALA A 227 10.06 2.21 -17.34
N THR A 228 9.02 3.02 -17.41
CA THR A 228 9.01 4.28 -18.17
C THR A 228 9.72 5.32 -17.31
N ARG A 229 10.95 5.66 -17.66
CA ARG A 229 11.68 6.82 -17.14
C ARG A 229 11.23 8.09 -17.80
#